data_2951bce031e0e74716e420abf737ad74
#
_entry.id   2951bce031e0e74716e420abf737ad74
#
_cell.length_a   1.000
_cell.length_b   1.000
_cell.length_c   1.000
_cell.angle_alpha   90.00
_cell.angle_beta   90.00
_cell.angle_gamma   90.00
#
_symmetry.space_group_name_H-M   'P 1'
#
loop_
_entity.id
_entity.type
_entity.pdbx_description
1 polymer ?
#
loop_
_entity_poly.entity_id
_entity_poly.type
_entity_poly.pdbx_seq_one_letter_code
_entity_poly.pdbx_strand_id
1 'polypeptide(L)'
;MKTTLALLAAFAATAGFAADAPNPDPTAPRRRAWMDAPAERKADWERQKAALSILDISQETQRHVFVARGTPQEYHAHPTTTMLADNRTLLAVWNLGHGGHAGPMARSEDGGLTWRRVDDALPPNYANFKNCPSIYRIVDPQGKERLWIFAARTLTEKENPRPIPGRHQGYMPRVVSEDDGRTWRELPPLGDRIAMDNPFRNVMTFSSIVRLKDGSSLGLFHRGSGLGEGGALQVMQSITRDGGFTWSKPVVVADGHAIAPKLPCEPYVFRSPDGEELCCLMRENQRTGTSLVMFSRDEGKTWSKPVDTPWGLTGDRHHGIRLPDGRLVMVFRNSAPLAQAHFIAWVGTYDDLKAGRPGQHRVSLLRTFKDGFYPGLHQLPDGTIVATTYTTYAPDDGGCSIVSVRFRIDEIDALAARARR
;
A
#
# COMPACT_ATOMS: atom_id res chain seq x y z
N MET A 1 58.25 6.39 29.36
CA MET A 1 57.56 5.47 28.44
C MET A 1 56.06 5.80 28.52
N LYS A 2 55.53 6.48 27.51
CA LYS A 2 54.12 6.90 27.44
C LYS A 2 53.45 6.01 26.40
N THR A 3 52.51 5.21 26.85
CA THR A 3 51.71 4.32 25.98
C THR A 3 50.41 5.06 25.60
N THR A 4 50.28 5.36 24.33
CA THR A 4 49.12 6.03 23.76
C THR A 4 48.09 4.95 23.39
N LEU A 5 46.90 4.98 24.01
CA LEU A 5 45.75 4.17 23.62
C LEU A 5 45.05 4.88 22.47
N ALA A 6 45.01 4.23 21.32
CA ALA A 6 44.17 4.67 20.18
C ALA A 6 42.75 4.08 20.32
N LEU A 7 41.77 4.95 20.48
CA LEU A 7 40.35 4.58 20.39
C LEU A 7 39.98 4.43 18.92
N LEU A 8 39.69 3.22 18.45
CA LEU A 8 39.01 2.99 17.17
C LEU A 8 37.52 3.20 17.39
N ALA A 9 36.96 4.28 16.84
CA ALA A 9 35.55 4.46 16.71
C ALA A 9 35.06 3.66 15.50
N ALA A 10 34.32 2.58 15.74
CA ALA A 10 33.64 1.83 14.70
C ALA A 10 32.38 2.61 14.26
N PHE A 11 32.45 3.21 13.09
CA PHE A 11 31.23 3.70 12.40
C PHE A 11 30.44 2.51 11.89
N ALA A 12 29.37 2.14 12.57
CA ALA A 12 28.33 1.26 12.04
C ALA A 12 27.50 2.04 11.02
N ALA A 13 27.84 1.92 9.75
CA ALA A 13 26.99 2.41 8.67
C ALA A 13 25.76 1.48 8.55
N THR A 14 24.67 1.83 9.20
CA THR A 14 23.36 1.27 8.91
C THR A 14 22.89 1.86 7.58
N ALA A 15 23.08 1.13 6.49
CA ALA A 15 22.42 1.42 5.22
C ALA A 15 20.91 1.09 5.38
N GLY A 16 20.17 1.99 6.03
CA GLY A 16 18.71 2.01 5.94
C GLY A 16 18.31 2.38 4.52
N PHE A 17 17.25 1.78 3.98
CA PHE A 17 16.42 2.50 3.01
C PHE A 17 16.27 3.90 3.59
N ALA A 18 16.58 4.93 2.81
CA ALA A 18 16.36 6.29 3.26
C ALA A 18 14.84 6.45 3.48
N ALA A 19 14.40 6.09 4.68
CA ALA A 19 13.15 6.59 5.20
C ALA A 19 13.33 8.11 5.14
N ASP A 20 12.43 8.78 4.44
CA ASP A 20 12.34 10.23 4.53
C ASP A 20 12.51 10.58 6.01
N ALA A 21 13.55 11.35 6.36
CA ALA A 21 13.75 11.79 7.72
C ALA A 21 12.40 12.34 8.23
N PRO A 22 11.98 11.99 9.46
CA PRO A 22 10.68 12.41 9.95
C PRO A 22 10.58 13.91 9.78
N ASN A 23 9.55 14.36 9.03
CA ASN A 23 9.30 15.78 8.87
C ASN A 23 8.97 16.32 10.26
N PRO A 24 9.71 17.27 10.81
CA PRO A 24 9.43 17.85 12.12
C PRO A 24 8.03 18.51 12.20
N ASP A 25 7.48 18.90 11.05
CA ASP A 25 6.09 19.30 10.90
C ASP A 25 5.44 18.46 9.78
N PRO A 26 4.61 17.45 10.13
CA PRO A 26 3.92 16.64 9.14
C PRO A 26 2.88 17.43 8.32
N THR A 27 2.51 18.64 8.76
CA THR A 27 1.61 19.54 8.04
C THR A 27 2.36 20.48 7.11
N ALA A 28 3.66 20.69 7.34
CA ALA A 28 4.48 21.55 6.49
C ALA A 28 4.66 20.92 5.09
N PRO A 29 4.55 21.70 4.03
CA PRO A 29 4.80 21.21 2.69
C PRO A 29 6.26 20.77 2.57
N ARG A 30 6.51 19.47 2.41
CA ARG A 30 7.84 18.95 2.08
C ARG A 30 8.26 19.55 0.75
N ARG A 31 9.51 20.05 0.63
CA ARG A 31 10.07 20.41 -0.67
C ARG A 31 10.12 19.15 -1.54
N ARG A 32 9.32 19.11 -2.58
CA ARG A 32 9.17 17.98 -3.50
C ARG A 32 9.51 18.48 -4.90
N ALA A 33 9.90 17.55 -5.78
CA ALA A 33 10.27 17.88 -7.15
C ALA A 33 9.16 18.63 -7.93
N TRP A 34 7.86 18.39 -7.61
CA TRP A 34 6.76 19.13 -8.22
C TRP A 34 6.78 20.65 -7.94
N MET A 35 7.48 21.10 -6.88
CA MET A 35 7.59 22.54 -6.60
C MET A 35 8.30 23.30 -7.73
N ASP A 36 9.13 22.59 -8.50
CA ASP A 36 9.85 23.12 -9.66
C ASP A 36 9.09 22.89 -10.98
N ALA A 37 7.85 22.36 -10.92
CA ALA A 37 7.02 22.14 -12.10
C ALA A 37 6.68 23.44 -12.81
N PRO A 38 6.51 23.44 -14.14
CA PRO A 38 6.10 24.62 -14.93
C PRO A 38 4.81 25.23 -14.41
N ALA A 39 4.68 26.56 -14.56
CA ALA A 39 3.51 27.32 -14.10
C ALA A 39 2.20 26.80 -14.70
N GLU A 40 2.21 26.43 -15.98
CA GLU A 40 1.05 25.87 -16.68
C GLU A 40 0.56 24.56 -16.03
N ARG A 41 1.49 23.68 -15.64
CA ARG A 41 1.15 22.44 -14.94
C ARG A 41 0.58 22.69 -13.56
N LYS A 42 1.13 23.65 -12.82
CA LYS A 42 0.56 24.07 -11.52
C LYS A 42 -0.84 24.63 -11.67
N ALA A 43 -1.06 25.48 -12.69
CA ALA A 43 -2.38 26.02 -13.00
C ALA A 43 -3.39 24.92 -13.37
N ASP A 44 -2.95 23.86 -14.05
CA ASP A 44 -3.81 22.72 -14.33
C ASP A 44 -4.21 21.97 -13.04
N TRP A 45 -3.27 21.71 -12.15
CA TRP A 45 -3.57 21.11 -10.85
C TRP A 45 -4.56 21.94 -10.02
N GLU A 46 -4.43 23.27 -10.01
CA GLU A 46 -5.40 24.15 -9.33
C GLU A 46 -6.79 24.09 -9.98
N ARG A 47 -6.88 24.04 -11.31
CA ARG A 47 -8.17 23.83 -12.00
C ARG A 47 -8.82 22.50 -11.62
N GLN A 48 -8.04 21.40 -11.62
CA GLN A 48 -8.53 20.10 -11.24
C GLN A 48 -8.98 20.04 -9.77
N LYS A 49 -8.21 20.67 -8.88
CA LYS A 49 -8.55 20.80 -7.45
C LYS A 49 -9.85 21.59 -7.26
N ALA A 50 -10.01 22.69 -7.96
CA ALA A 50 -11.20 23.54 -7.88
C ALA A 50 -12.49 22.85 -8.41
N ALA A 51 -12.34 21.86 -9.29
CA ALA A 51 -13.47 21.08 -9.83
C ALA A 51 -13.97 19.99 -8.86
N LEU A 52 -13.21 19.64 -7.82
CA LEU A 52 -13.57 18.64 -6.83
C LEU A 52 -14.36 19.26 -5.67
N SER A 53 -15.31 18.50 -5.11
CA SER A 53 -15.78 18.79 -3.76
C SER A 53 -14.74 18.31 -2.76
N ILE A 54 -14.04 19.24 -2.11
CA ILE A 54 -13.05 18.95 -1.06
C ILE A 54 -13.77 18.95 0.28
N LEU A 55 -13.80 17.80 0.94
CA LEU A 55 -14.51 17.59 2.21
C LEU A 55 -13.53 17.12 3.28
N ASP A 56 -13.86 17.39 4.54
CA ASP A 56 -13.06 16.98 5.69
C ASP A 56 -13.96 16.41 6.78
N ILE A 57 -13.88 15.10 7.01
CA ILE A 57 -14.54 14.38 8.10
C ILE A 57 -13.52 13.85 9.12
N SER A 58 -12.26 14.24 9.01
CA SER A 58 -11.15 13.72 9.82
C SER A 58 -11.24 14.05 11.31
N GLN A 59 -12.11 14.97 11.71
CA GLN A 59 -12.37 15.32 13.10
C GLN A 59 -13.65 14.69 13.67
N GLU A 60 -14.39 13.94 12.85
CA GLU A 60 -15.60 13.24 13.27
C GLU A 60 -15.23 11.92 13.97
N THR A 61 -14.74 12.01 15.21
CA THR A 61 -14.18 10.89 15.99
C THR A 61 -15.15 9.74 16.20
N GLN A 62 -16.45 9.98 16.13
CA GLN A 62 -17.49 8.93 16.17
C GLN A 62 -17.42 7.95 14.97
N ARG A 63 -16.68 8.30 13.91
CA ARG A 63 -16.41 7.43 12.77
C ARG A 63 -15.16 6.57 12.95
N HIS A 64 -14.37 6.83 13.99
CA HIS A 64 -13.08 6.20 14.20
C HIS A 64 -13.20 4.97 15.11
N VAL A 65 -12.70 3.83 14.63
CA VAL A 65 -12.60 2.59 15.39
C VAL A 65 -11.15 2.17 15.48
N PHE A 66 -10.64 1.98 16.69
CA PHE A 66 -9.28 1.49 16.89
C PHE A 66 -9.22 -0.03 16.72
N VAL A 67 -8.42 -0.47 15.76
CA VAL A 67 -8.04 -1.88 15.59
C VAL A 67 -6.94 -2.24 16.58
N ALA A 68 -5.95 -1.34 16.75
CA ALA A 68 -4.89 -1.44 17.75
C ALA A 68 -4.43 -0.03 18.13
N ARG A 69 -4.25 0.23 19.43
CA ARG A 69 -3.71 1.50 19.90
C ARG A 69 -2.20 1.44 19.99
N GLY A 70 -1.54 2.46 19.45
CA GLY A 70 -0.11 2.65 19.61
C GLY A 70 0.25 3.01 21.05
N THR A 71 1.44 2.59 21.44
CA THR A 71 2.04 2.92 22.75
C THR A 71 3.51 3.31 22.53
N PRO A 72 4.23 3.83 23.53
CA PRO A 72 5.66 4.04 23.40
C PRO A 72 6.47 2.77 23.08
N GLN A 73 5.93 1.59 23.38
CA GLN A 73 6.54 0.28 23.14
C GLN A 73 6.05 -0.38 21.85
N GLU A 74 4.85 -0.03 21.37
CA GLU A 74 4.26 -0.62 20.19
C GLU A 74 3.90 0.45 19.15
N TYR A 75 4.71 0.54 18.11
CA TYR A 75 4.46 1.35 16.93
C TYR A 75 3.84 0.47 15.84
N HIS A 76 2.55 0.61 15.57
CA HIS A 76 1.84 -0.16 14.56
C HIS A 76 1.90 0.52 13.20
N ALA A 77 2.32 -0.20 12.14
CA ALA A 77 2.48 0.39 10.82
C ALA A 77 2.03 -0.54 9.69
N HIS A 78 1.77 0.06 8.54
CA HIS A 78 1.50 -0.59 7.25
C HIS A 78 0.45 -1.71 7.30
N PRO A 79 -0.78 -1.44 7.78
CA PRO A 79 -1.83 -2.45 7.79
C PRO A 79 -2.28 -2.79 6.36
N THR A 80 -2.70 -4.04 6.20
CA THR A 80 -3.58 -4.47 5.12
C THR A 80 -4.73 -5.26 5.71
N THR A 81 -5.88 -5.23 5.04
CA THR A 81 -7.09 -5.90 5.50
C THR A 81 -7.69 -6.77 4.41
N THR A 82 -8.43 -7.79 4.82
CA THR A 82 -9.29 -8.57 3.93
C THR A 82 -10.64 -8.81 4.59
N MET A 83 -11.69 -8.87 3.78
CA MET A 83 -13.02 -9.25 4.22
C MET A 83 -13.31 -10.68 3.77
N LEU A 84 -13.86 -11.50 4.65
CA LEU A 84 -14.21 -12.90 4.35
C LEU A 84 -15.46 -12.99 3.47
N ALA A 85 -15.78 -14.19 3.00
CA ALA A 85 -16.92 -14.45 2.12
C ALA A 85 -18.28 -14.14 2.76
N ASP A 86 -18.37 -14.07 4.09
CA ASP A 86 -19.57 -13.66 4.83
C ASP A 86 -19.90 -12.16 4.71
N ASN A 87 -19.04 -11.38 4.03
CA ASN A 87 -19.13 -9.93 3.87
C ASN A 87 -19.27 -9.15 5.20
N ARG A 88 -18.76 -9.71 6.29
CA ARG A 88 -18.86 -9.15 7.64
C ARG A 88 -17.56 -9.30 8.43
N THR A 89 -16.96 -10.49 8.39
CA THR A 89 -15.70 -10.75 9.10
C THR A 89 -14.54 -10.09 8.38
N LEU A 90 -13.76 -9.31 9.13
CA LEU A 90 -12.56 -8.63 8.65
C LEU A 90 -11.32 -9.15 9.37
N LEU A 91 -10.23 -9.31 8.63
CA LEU A 91 -8.90 -9.56 9.17
C LEU A 91 -7.99 -8.38 8.82
N ALA A 92 -7.15 -8.00 9.77
CA ALA A 92 -6.10 -7.00 9.58
C ALA A 92 -4.75 -7.58 10.00
N VAL A 93 -3.72 -7.36 9.19
CA VAL A 93 -2.33 -7.68 9.51
C VAL A 93 -1.47 -6.45 9.33
N TRP A 94 -0.43 -6.31 10.16
CA TRP A 94 0.47 -5.16 10.08
C TRP A 94 1.84 -5.50 10.65
N ASN A 95 2.78 -4.57 10.54
CA ASN A 95 4.10 -4.71 11.16
C ASN A 95 4.30 -3.75 12.35
N LEU A 96 5.22 -4.10 13.21
CA LEU A 96 5.69 -3.26 14.32
C LEU A 96 6.89 -2.42 13.85
N GLY A 97 6.79 -1.10 14.02
CA GLY A 97 7.74 -0.13 13.49
C GLY A 97 7.58 0.11 11.98
N HIS A 98 8.09 1.22 11.49
CA HIS A 98 8.06 1.57 10.07
C HIS A 98 8.97 0.61 9.27
N GLY A 99 8.39 -0.30 8.47
CA GLY A 99 9.13 -1.36 7.77
C GLY A 99 9.73 -2.43 8.70
N GLY A 100 9.29 -2.51 9.93
CA GLY A 100 9.79 -3.43 10.95
C GLY A 100 9.23 -4.85 10.84
N HIS A 101 9.25 -5.57 11.96
CA HIS A 101 8.84 -6.97 12.02
C HIS A 101 7.32 -7.11 11.84
N ALA A 102 6.89 -8.13 11.09
CA ALA A 102 5.51 -8.61 11.11
C ALA A 102 5.20 -9.23 12.49
N GLY A 103 3.94 -9.56 12.74
CA GLY A 103 3.56 -10.23 13.97
C GLY A 103 2.08 -10.04 14.31
N PRO A 104 1.60 -8.79 14.38
CA PRO A 104 0.21 -8.57 14.75
C PRO A 104 -0.80 -8.99 13.68
N MET A 105 -1.88 -9.62 14.16
CA MET A 105 -3.11 -9.85 13.40
C MET A 105 -4.31 -9.57 14.30
N ALA A 106 -5.34 -8.93 13.76
CA ALA A 106 -6.61 -8.74 14.44
C ALA A 106 -7.78 -9.23 13.57
N ARG A 107 -8.85 -9.64 14.26
CA ARG A 107 -10.09 -10.12 13.67
C ARG A 107 -11.27 -9.33 14.23
N SER A 108 -12.17 -8.95 13.34
CA SER A 108 -13.49 -8.40 13.64
C SER A 108 -14.57 -9.31 13.08
N GLU A 109 -15.62 -9.58 13.83
CA GLU A 109 -16.76 -10.42 13.40
C GLU A 109 -18.07 -9.61 13.27
N ASP A 110 -17.96 -8.29 13.37
CA ASP A 110 -19.09 -7.35 13.40
C ASP A 110 -18.96 -6.20 12.38
N GLY A 111 -18.23 -6.44 11.29
CA GLY A 111 -18.02 -5.43 10.25
C GLY A 111 -17.06 -4.32 10.67
N GLY A 112 -16.10 -4.61 11.53
CA GLY A 112 -15.06 -3.66 11.94
C GLY A 112 -15.50 -2.70 13.06
N LEU A 113 -16.55 -3.02 13.83
CA LEU A 113 -16.96 -2.23 15.01
C LEU A 113 -16.12 -2.58 16.24
N THR A 114 -15.81 -3.86 16.42
CA THR A 114 -14.90 -4.33 17.46
C THR A 114 -13.82 -5.24 16.89
N TRP A 115 -12.65 -5.23 17.51
CA TRP A 115 -11.49 -5.98 17.06
C TRP A 115 -10.82 -6.70 18.23
N ARG A 116 -10.37 -7.93 17.98
CA ARG A 116 -9.55 -8.69 18.93
C ARG A 116 -8.26 -9.15 18.27
N ARG A 117 -7.16 -9.14 19.02
CA ARG A 117 -5.87 -9.68 18.57
C ARG A 117 -5.99 -11.22 18.48
N VAL A 118 -5.41 -11.77 17.42
CA VAL A 118 -5.40 -13.22 17.13
C VAL A 118 -4.00 -13.65 16.62
N ASP A 119 -2.96 -13.08 17.19
CA ASP A 119 -1.57 -13.32 16.79
C ASP A 119 -1.16 -14.79 16.95
N ASP A 120 -1.74 -15.48 17.92
CA ASP A 120 -1.54 -16.90 18.23
C ASP A 120 -2.00 -17.85 17.13
N ALA A 121 -2.84 -17.39 16.21
CA ALA A 121 -3.21 -18.14 15.01
C ALA A 121 -2.06 -18.25 13.97
N LEU A 122 -1.06 -17.39 14.07
CA LEU A 122 0.06 -17.30 13.13
C LEU A 122 1.22 -18.24 13.53
N PRO A 123 1.98 -18.78 12.55
CA PRO A 123 3.16 -19.60 12.88
C PRO A 123 4.20 -18.79 13.65
N PRO A 124 4.96 -19.38 14.59
CA PRO A 124 5.94 -18.66 15.40
C PRO A 124 6.98 -17.87 14.60
N ASN A 125 7.39 -18.38 13.43
CA ASN A 125 8.37 -17.71 12.58
C ASN A 125 7.78 -16.47 11.85
N TYR A 126 6.46 -16.27 11.83
CA TYR A 126 5.84 -15.11 11.19
C TYR A 126 6.36 -13.77 11.78
N ALA A 127 6.66 -13.73 13.06
CA ALA A 127 7.24 -12.56 13.72
C ALA A 127 8.63 -12.15 13.16
N ASN A 128 9.30 -13.04 12.44
CA ASN A 128 10.57 -12.75 11.75
C ASN A 128 10.39 -12.20 10.34
N PHE A 129 9.16 -12.23 9.80
CA PHE A 129 8.85 -11.55 8.55
C PHE A 129 8.93 -10.04 8.77
N LYS A 130 9.10 -9.28 7.71
CA LYS A 130 9.24 -7.82 7.79
C LYS A 130 8.41 -7.16 6.71
N ASN A 131 8.35 -5.86 6.82
CA ASN A 131 7.95 -4.90 5.82
C ASN A 131 6.65 -5.23 5.07
N CYS A 132 5.61 -4.53 5.47
CA CYS A 132 4.31 -4.50 4.81
C CYS A 132 3.67 -5.88 4.58
N PRO A 133 3.43 -6.70 5.64
CA PRO A 133 2.66 -7.92 5.46
C PRO A 133 1.33 -7.59 4.78
N SER A 134 1.00 -8.31 3.73
CA SER A 134 -0.18 -8.05 2.91
C SER A 134 -1.05 -9.29 2.81
N ILE A 135 -2.31 -9.15 3.24
CA ILE A 135 -3.28 -10.25 3.28
C ILE A 135 -4.19 -10.24 2.07
N TYR A 136 -4.41 -11.41 1.47
CA TYR A 136 -5.23 -11.58 0.27
C TYR A 136 -6.11 -12.83 0.36
N ARG A 137 -7.28 -12.75 -0.26
CA ARG A 137 -8.09 -13.91 -0.63
C ARG A 137 -7.72 -14.29 -2.06
N ILE A 138 -7.28 -15.52 -2.27
CA ILE A 138 -6.97 -16.05 -3.59
C ILE A 138 -7.86 -17.27 -3.83
N VAL A 139 -8.61 -17.24 -4.92
CA VAL A 139 -9.48 -18.35 -5.37
C VAL A 139 -8.75 -19.08 -6.49
N ASP A 140 -8.53 -20.38 -6.33
CA ASP A 140 -7.92 -21.20 -7.37
C ASP A 140 -8.88 -21.44 -8.55
N PRO A 141 -8.41 -22.01 -9.68
CA PRO A 141 -9.27 -22.28 -10.83
C PRO A 141 -10.42 -23.25 -10.54
N GLN A 142 -10.32 -24.07 -9.48
CA GLN A 142 -11.36 -25.01 -9.03
C GLN A 142 -12.37 -24.35 -8.09
N GLY A 143 -12.19 -23.06 -7.78
CA GLY A 143 -13.07 -22.30 -6.91
C GLY A 143 -12.74 -22.40 -5.42
N LYS A 144 -11.65 -23.08 -5.01
CA LYS A 144 -11.25 -23.13 -3.60
C LYS A 144 -10.58 -21.81 -3.20
N GLU A 145 -11.15 -21.17 -2.20
CA GLU A 145 -10.61 -19.95 -1.61
C GLU A 145 -9.60 -20.25 -0.51
N ARG A 146 -8.55 -19.45 -0.45
CA ARG A 146 -7.55 -19.45 0.63
C ARG A 146 -7.16 -18.03 0.99
N LEU A 147 -6.82 -17.85 2.26
CA LEU A 147 -6.19 -16.61 2.71
C LEU A 147 -4.67 -16.77 2.67
N TRP A 148 -4.03 -15.73 2.19
CA TRP A 148 -2.59 -15.65 2.09
C TRP A 148 -2.07 -14.38 2.75
N ILE A 149 -0.97 -14.49 3.47
CA ILE A 149 -0.17 -13.33 3.87
C ILE A 149 1.20 -13.46 3.23
N PHE A 150 1.58 -12.45 2.47
CA PHE A 150 2.92 -12.28 1.93
C PHE A 150 3.60 -11.13 2.65
N ALA A 151 4.91 -11.22 2.86
CA ALA A 151 5.70 -10.15 3.42
C ALA A 151 7.03 -10.02 2.66
N ALA A 152 7.77 -8.98 2.90
CA ALA A 152 9.12 -8.85 2.38
C ALA A 152 10.12 -9.11 3.51
N ARG A 153 11.26 -9.71 3.20
CA ARG A 153 12.38 -9.84 4.11
C ARG A 153 13.70 -9.58 3.39
N THR A 154 14.39 -8.55 3.82
CA THR A 154 15.77 -8.29 3.41
C THR A 154 16.71 -9.03 4.35
N LEU A 155 17.71 -9.71 3.79
CA LEU A 155 18.75 -10.38 4.57
C LEU A 155 19.78 -9.36 5.08
N THR A 156 20.17 -9.49 6.32
CA THR A 156 21.34 -8.78 6.87
C THR A 156 22.63 -9.41 6.34
N GLU A 157 23.74 -8.69 6.41
CA GLU A 157 25.07 -9.22 6.02
C GLU A 157 25.41 -10.50 6.79
N LYS A 158 24.97 -10.59 8.05
CA LYS A 158 25.19 -11.78 8.90
C LYS A 158 24.40 -13.01 8.43
N GLU A 159 23.22 -12.79 7.85
CA GLU A 159 22.33 -13.85 7.35
C GLU A 159 22.66 -14.24 5.90
N ASN A 160 23.49 -13.45 5.23
CA ASN A 160 23.88 -13.68 3.86
C ASN A 160 25.34 -14.13 3.77
N PRO A 161 25.62 -15.43 3.55
CA PRO A 161 26.98 -15.94 3.50
C PRO A 161 27.78 -15.45 2.25
N ARG A 162 27.11 -14.80 1.30
CA ARG A 162 27.72 -14.25 0.09
C ARG A 162 27.16 -12.86 -0.20
N PRO A 163 27.45 -11.85 0.66
CA PRO A 163 26.97 -10.51 0.42
C PRO A 163 27.59 -9.95 -0.87
N ILE A 164 26.72 -9.40 -1.71
CA ILE A 164 27.17 -8.62 -2.86
C ILE A 164 27.21 -7.17 -2.37
N PRO A 165 28.38 -6.52 -2.41
CA PRO A 165 28.50 -5.13 -2.03
C PRO A 165 27.46 -4.27 -2.79
N GLY A 166 26.73 -3.42 -2.04
CA GLY A 166 25.72 -2.55 -2.60
C GLY A 166 24.42 -3.23 -3.06
N ARG A 167 24.19 -4.52 -2.80
CA ARG A 167 22.94 -5.21 -3.13
C ARG A 167 22.30 -5.84 -1.90
N HIS A 168 21.06 -5.44 -1.59
CA HIS A 168 20.25 -6.13 -0.60
C HIS A 168 19.69 -7.42 -1.23
N GLN A 169 19.94 -8.53 -0.57
CA GLN A 169 19.30 -9.80 -0.89
C GLN A 169 18.10 -9.99 0.03
N GLY A 170 17.07 -10.62 -0.48
CA GLY A 170 15.86 -10.86 0.27
C GLY A 170 14.99 -11.89 -0.41
N TYR A 171 13.86 -12.15 0.19
CA TYR A 171 12.87 -13.09 -0.31
C TYR A 171 11.48 -12.64 0.14
N MET A 172 10.45 -13.27 -0.40
CA MET A 172 9.06 -13.02 -0.04
C MET A 172 8.53 -14.20 0.78
N PRO A 173 8.60 -14.15 2.13
CA PRO A 173 8.01 -15.17 2.98
C PRO A 173 6.50 -15.11 2.93
N ARG A 174 5.84 -16.24 3.22
CA ARG A 174 4.40 -16.38 3.11
C ARG A 174 3.81 -17.42 4.06
N VAL A 175 2.57 -17.16 4.44
CA VAL A 175 1.72 -18.11 5.19
C VAL A 175 0.37 -18.23 4.52
N VAL A 176 -0.29 -19.39 4.71
CA VAL A 176 -1.61 -19.69 4.14
C VAL A 176 -2.55 -20.20 5.22
N SER A 177 -3.81 -19.81 5.10
CA SER A 177 -4.93 -20.36 5.88
C SER A 177 -5.98 -20.93 4.94
N GLU A 178 -6.54 -22.09 5.32
CA GLU A 178 -7.62 -22.79 4.61
C GLU A 178 -8.91 -22.87 5.44
N ASP A 179 -8.99 -22.13 6.55
CA ASP A 179 -10.05 -22.16 7.56
C ASP A 179 -10.48 -20.75 8.01
N ASP A 180 -10.55 -19.80 7.07
CA ASP A 180 -10.96 -18.40 7.31
C ASP A 180 -10.07 -17.65 8.31
N GLY A 181 -8.77 -17.97 8.32
CA GLY A 181 -7.79 -17.29 9.16
C GLY A 181 -7.77 -17.73 10.60
N ARG A 182 -8.36 -18.90 10.94
CA ARG A 182 -8.33 -19.46 12.30
C ARG A 182 -6.99 -20.11 12.61
N THR A 183 -6.38 -20.76 11.61
CA THR A 183 -5.02 -21.31 11.68
C THR A 183 -4.23 -20.98 10.43
N TRP A 184 -2.92 -20.84 10.58
CA TRP A 184 -2.02 -20.51 9.50
C TRP A 184 -0.81 -21.44 9.49
N ARG A 185 -0.34 -21.79 8.30
CA ARG A 185 0.89 -22.55 8.12
C ARG A 185 1.87 -21.80 7.23
N GLU A 186 3.14 -21.85 7.60
CA GLU A 186 4.21 -21.31 6.78
C GLU A 186 4.51 -22.22 5.59
N LEU A 187 4.85 -21.60 4.47
CA LEU A 187 5.32 -22.28 3.26
C LEU A 187 6.73 -21.81 2.90
N PRO A 188 7.47 -22.58 2.09
CA PRO A 188 8.71 -22.09 1.52
C PRO A 188 8.50 -20.71 0.88
N PRO A 189 9.43 -19.75 1.08
CA PRO A 189 9.28 -18.42 0.52
C PRO A 189 9.31 -18.43 -1.01
N LEU A 190 8.79 -17.36 -1.61
CA LEU A 190 9.01 -17.12 -3.02
C LEU A 190 10.44 -16.64 -3.24
N GLY A 191 11.14 -17.32 -4.14
CA GLY A 191 12.54 -17.10 -4.44
C GLY A 191 13.51 -17.78 -3.46
N ASP A 192 14.66 -18.17 -3.96
CA ASP A 192 15.74 -18.68 -3.14
C ASP A 192 16.39 -17.55 -2.34
N ARG A 193 16.51 -17.76 -1.03
CA ARG A 193 17.05 -16.75 -0.08
C ARG A 193 18.42 -16.23 -0.45
N ILE A 194 19.27 -17.10 -1.00
CA ILE A 194 20.70 -16.83 -1.25
C ILE A 194 21.07 -16.82 -2.74
N ALA A 195 20.14 -17.18 -3.65
CA ALA A 195 20.44 -17.19 -5.06
C ALA A 195 20.68 -15.77 -5.59
N MET A 196 21.76 -15.63 -6.33
CA MET A 196 22.19 -14.36 -6.94
C MET A 196 21.19 -13.82 -7.96
N ASP A 197 20.48 -14.72 -8.63
CA ASP A 197 19.47 -14.45 -9.65
C ASP A 197 18.04 -14.53 -9.13
N ASN A 198 17.86 -14.58 -7.80
CA ASN A 198 16.52 -14.62 -7.21
C ASN A 198 15.67 -13.44 -7.70
N PRO A 199 14.61 -13.69 -8.49
CA PRO A 199 13.78 -12.63 -9.04
C PRO A 199 12.92 -11.91 -7.98
N PHE A 200 12.78 -12.48 -6.77
CA PHE A 200 12.08 -11.90 -5.63
C PHE A 200 13.02 -11.22 -4.63
N ARG A 201 14.27 -10.98 -5.00
CA ARG A 201 15.21 -10.22 -4.16
C ARG A 201 14.86 -8.73 -4.17
N ASN A 202 15.16 -8.04 -3.08
CA ASN A 202 15.00 -6.59 -2.93
C ASN A 202 13.61 -6.09 -3.34
N VAL A 203 12.57 -6.84 -2.98
CA VAL A 203 11.19 -6.55 -3.33
C VAL A 203 10.42 -6.03 -2.13
N MET A 204 9.39 -5.24 -2.41
CA MET A 204 8.24 -5.12 -1.53
C MET A 204 7.32 -6.31 -1.77
N THR A 205 6.50 -6.64 -0.77
CA THR A 205 5.46 -7.66 -0.90
C THR A 205 4.49 -7.34 -2.04
N PHE A 206 3.68 -8.31 -2.44
CA PHE A 206 2.57 -8.02 -3.36
C PHE A 206 1.78 -6.80 -2.85
N SER A 207 1.69 -5.79 -3.70
CA SER A 207 0.94 -4.57 -3.40
C SER A 207 -0.53 -4.71 -3.76
N SER A 208 -0.83 -5.57 -4.72
CA SER A 208 -2.20 -5.95 -5.10
C SER A 208 -2.20 -7.28 -5.88
N ILE A 209 -3.34 -7.97 -5.80
CA ILE A 209 -3.59 -9.21 -6.55
C ILE A 209 -4.98 -9.10 -7.19
N VAL A 210 -5.10 -9.48 -8.46
CA VAL A 210 -6.37 -9.50 -9.20
C VAL A 210 -6.58 -10.86 -9.86
N ARG A 211 -7.82 -11.35 -9.84
CA ARG A 211 -8.21 -12.58 -10.57
C ARG A 211 -8.34 -12.27 -12.06
N LEU A 212 -7.75 -13.13 -12.89
CA LEU A 212 -7.84 -13.07 -14.34
C LEU A 212 -9.04 -13.86 -14.87
N LYS A 213 -9.42 -13.62 -16.12
CA LYS A 213 -10.57 -14.27 -16.77
C LYS A 213 -10.41 -15.81 -16.90
N ASP A 214 -9.16 -16.31 -16.95
CA ASP A 214 -8.85 -17.75 -17.00
C ASP A 214 -8.87 -18.42 -15.60
N GLY A 215 -9.22 -17.69 -14.55
CA GLY A 215 -9.25 -18.17 -13.17
C GLY A 215 -7.90 -18.12 -12.46
N SER A 216 -6.79 -17.81 -13.14
CA SER A 216 -5.50 -17.53 -12.50
C SER A 216 -5.53 -16.18 -11.77
N SER A 217 -4.48 -15.87 -11.01
CA SER A 217 -4.35 -14.58 -10.34
C SER A 217 -3.03 -13.91 -10.69
N LEU A 218 -3.09 -12.61 -10.95
CA LEU A 218 -1.96 -11.74 -11.24
C LEU A 218 -1.63 -10.91 -10.02
N GLY A 219 -0.38 -10.99 -9.54
CA GLY A 219 0.14 -10.20 -8.44
C GLY A 219 1.13 -9.16 -8.93
N LEU A 220 0.98 -7.92 -8.46
CA LEU A 220 1.90 -6.83 -8.72
C LEU A 220 2.66 -6.42 -7.46
N PHE A 221 3.94 -6.13 -7.60
CA PHE A 221 4.82 -5.63 -6.57
C PHE A 221 5.91 -4.76 -7.19
N HIS A 222 6.77 -4.14 -6.38
CA HIS A 222 7.91 -3.41 -6.93
C HIS A 222 9.23 -3.87 -6.32
N ARG A 223 10.32 -3.58 -7.02
CA ARG A 223 11.68 -3.78 -6.55
C ARG A 223 12.55 -2.58 -6.89
N GLY A 224 13.65 -2.40 -6.16
CA GLY A 224 14.75 -1.54 -6.58
C GLY A 224 15.51 -2.20 -7.74
N SER A 225 15.93 -1.43 -8.73
CA SER A 225 16.64 -1.93 -9.92
C SER A 225 18.09 -2.37 -9.64
N GLY A 226 18.57 -2.15 -8.43
CA GLY A 226 19.92 -2.44 -7.98
C GLY A 226 20.52 -1.26 -7.24
N LEU A 227 21.30 -1.54 -6.21
CA LEU A 227 22.04 -0.51 -5.50
C LEU A 227 23.29 -0.15 -6.32
N GLY A 228 23.47 1.13 -6.56
CA GLY A 228 24.61 1.67 -7.28
C GLY A 228 24.34 2.10 -8.74
N GLU A 229 23.19 1.79 -9.31
CA GLU A 229 22.83 2.18 -10.69
C GLU A 229 21.65 3.17 -10.72
N GLY A 230 21.79 4.32 -10.07
CA GLY A 230 20.82 5.41 -10.20
C GLY A 230 19.46 5.20 -9.56
N GLY A 231 19.25 4.14 -8.76
CA GLY A 231 18.11 4.01 -7.84
C GLY A 231 16.72 3.86 -8.48
N ALA A 232 16.60 3.49 -9.75
CA ALA A 232 15.28 3.33 -10.37
C ALA A 232 14.46 2.20 -9.73
N LEU A 233 13.16 2.43 -9.59
CA LEU A 233 12.19 1.44 -9.14
C LEU A 233 11.55 0.77 -10.36
N GLN A 234 11.23 -0.51 -10.22
CA GLN A 234 10.56 -1.30 -11.26
C GLN A 234 9.31 -1.96 -10.69
N VAL A 235 8.20 -1.83 -11.39
CA VAL A 235 6.99 -2.61 -11.07
C VAL A 235 7.07 -3.96 -11.76
N MET A 236 6.86 -5.00 -10.98
CA MET A 236 6.97 -6.40 -11.35
C MET A 236 5.61 -7.07 -11.34
N GLN A 237 5.44 -8.05 -12.22
CA GLN A 237 4.26 -8.89 -12.32
C GLN A 237 4.64 -10.36 -12.17
N SER A 238 3.83 -11.13 -11.45
CA SER A 238 3.90 -12.59 -11.38
C SER A 238 2.48 -13.17 -11.38
N ILE A 239 2.32 -14.40 -11.88
CA ILE A 239 1.03 -15.07 -12.04
C ILE A 239 1.05 -16.39 -11.29
N THR A 240 -0.03 -16.68 -10.57
CA THR A 240 -0.32 -18.00 -9.97
C THR A 240 -1.49 -18.66 -10.68
N ARG A 241 -1.38 -19.98 -10.94
CA ARG A 241 -2.43 -20.79 -11.57
C ARG A 241 -2.98 -21.88 -10.65
N ASP A 242 -2.49 -21.93 -9.42
CA ASP A 242 -2.79 -22.97 -8.42
C ASP A 242 -3.27 -22.37 -7.08
N GLY A 243 -3.82 -21.16 -7.12
CA GLY A 243 -4.37 -20.50 -5.94
C GLY A 243 -3.31 -19.96 -4.97
N GLY A 244 -2.11 -19.62 -5.45
CA GLY A 244 -1.07 -18.94 -4.67
C GLY A 244 0.11 -19.83 -4.24
N PHE A 245 0.08 -21.14 -4.54
CA PHE A 245 1.17 -22.05 -4.16
C PHE A 245 2.43 -21.85 -5.00
N THR A 246 2.29 -21.70 -6.31
CA THR A 246 3.40 -21.39 -7.20
C THR A 246 3.15 -20.09 -7.95
N TRP A 247 4.22 -19.40 -8.26
CA TRP A 247 4.20 -18.12 -8.96
C TRP A 247 5.19 -18.13 -10.11
N SER A 248 4.80 -17.58 -11.25
CA SER A 248 5.67 -17.46 -12.41
C SER A 248 6.89 -16.59 -12.10
N LYS A 249 7.97 -16.75 -12.89
CA LYS A 249 9.08 -15.82 -12.82
C LYS A 249 8.58 -14.39 -13.05
N PRO A 250 8.88 -13.44 -12.16
CA PRO A 250 8.45 -12.07 -12.32
C PRO A 250 9.01 -11.40 -13.56
N VAL A 251 8.17 -10.59 -14.20
CA VAL A 251 8.53 -9.74 -15.35
C VAL A 251 8.34 -8.27 -15.01
N VAL A 252 9.15 -7.39 -15.58
CA VAL A 252 9.01 -5.94 -15.44
C VAL A 252 7.85 -5.47 -16.31
N VAL A 253 6.93 -4.70 -15.74
CA VAL A 253 5.76 -4.12 -16.43
C VAL A 253 5.77 -2.58 -16.44
N ALA A 254 6.49 -1.95 -15.50
CA ALA A 254 6.83 -0.53 -15.59
C ALA A 254 8.26 -0.33 -15.07
N ASP A 255 9.10 0.33 -15.87
CA ASP A 255 10.50 0.54 -15.58
C ASP A 255 10.78 2.02 -15.36
N GLY A 256 11.23 2.38 -14.15
CA GLY A 256 11.62 3.74 -13.80
C GLY A 256 12.77 4.30 -14.64
N HIS A 257 13.67 3.43 -15.17
CA HIS A 257 14.70 3.88 -16.11
C HIS A 257 14.09 4.40 -17.42
N ALA A 258 13.05 3.72 -17.91
CA ALA A 258 12.40 4.07 -19.18
C ALA A 258 11.49 5.31 -19.08
N ILE A 259 11.10 5.70 -17.87
CA ILE A 259 10.20 6.84 -17.61
C ILE A 259 10.83 7.91 -16.71
N ALA A 260 12.16 7.93 -16.60
CA ALA A 260 12.88 8.90 -15.78
C ALA A 260 12.41 10.35 -16.06
N PRO A 261 12.35 11.23 -15.06
CA PRO A 261 12.78 11.02 -13.67
C PRO A 261 11.74 10.33 -12.76
N LYS A 262 10.64 9.80 -13.28
CA LYS A 262 9.56 9.18 -12.52
C LYS A 262 9.97 7.80 -11.99
N LEU A 263 9.59 7.50 -10.74
CA LEU A 263 9.88 6.25 -10.07
C LEU A 263 8.57 5.52 -9.68
N PRO A 264 8.09 4.57 -10.51
CA PRO A 264 6.85 3.84 -10.25
C PRO A 264 7.04 2.82 -9.13
N CYS A 265 6.14 2.79 -8.15
CA CYS A 265 6.12 1.79 -7.09
C CYS A 265 4.71 1.61 -6.48
N GLU A 266 4.58 0.67 -5.56
CA GLU A 266 3.34 0.39 -4.83
C GLU A 266 2.11 0.23 -5.76
N PRO A 267 2.15 -0.69 -6.74
CA PRO A 267 1.09 -0.83 -7.73
C PRO A 267 -0.21 -1.35 -7.10
N TYR A 268 -1.32 -0.77 -7.50
CA TYR A 268 -2.67 -1.24 -7.20
C TYR A 268 -3.40 -1.57 -8.49
N VAL A 269 -3.71 -2.85 -8.71
CA VAL A 269 -4.41 -3.34 -9.91
C VAL A 269 -5.86 -3.68 -9.59
N PHE A 270 -6.75 -3.30 -10.48
CA PHE A 270 -8.16 -3.66 -10.43
C PHE A 270 -8.73 -3.77 -11.85
N ARG A 271 -9.90 -4.38 -11.97
CA ARG A 271 -10.58 -4.57 -13.26
C ARG A 271 -11.55 -3.43 -13.53
N SER A 272 -11.63 -2.99 -14.79
CA SER A 272 -12.63 -2.02 -15.25
C SER A 272 -14.06 -2.49 -14.99
N PRO A 273 -15.03 -1.58 -14.91
CA PRO A 273 -16.43 -1.94 -14.64
C PRO A 273 -17.06 -2.88 -15.68
N ASP A 274 -16.66 -2.77 -16.95
CA ASP A 274 -17.09 -3.65 -18.04
C ASP A 274 -16.37 -5.01 -18.05
N GLY A 275 -15.35 -5.18 -17.22
CA GLY A 275 -14.58 -6.42 -17.12
C GLY A 275 -13.49 -6.60 -18.19
N GLU A 276 -13.33 -5.66 -19.12
CA GLU A 276 -12.50 -5.86 -20.32
C GLU A 276 -11.06 -5.37 -20.17
N GLU A 277 -10.76 -4.58 -19.13
CA GLU A 277 -9.45 -3.95 -18.97
C GLU A 277 -8.96 -4.08 -17.52
N LEU A 278 -7.67 -4.28 -17.34
CA LEU A 278 -7.00 -4.10 -16.05
C LEU A 278 -6.44 -2.69 -15.99
N CYS A 279 -6.65 -2.03 -14.86
CA CYS A 279 -6.11 -0.71 -14.55
C CYS A 279 -5.13 -0.84 -13.38
N CYS A 280 -3.94 -0.27 -13.49
CA CYS A 280 -2.94 -0.24 -12.44
C CYS A 280 -2.58 1.19 -12.08
N LEU A 281 -2.92 1.59 -10.84
CA LEU A 281 -2.47 2.84 -10.22
C LEU A 281 -1.12 2.61 -9.52
N MET A 282 -0.22 3.57 -9.60
CA MET A 282 1.11 3.47 -8.98
C MET A 282 1.48 4.79 -8.30
N ARG A 283 2.10 4.69 -7.13
CA ARG A 283 2.79 5.82 -6.52
C ARG A 283 3.92 6.29 -7.44
N GLU A 284 4.07 7.60 -7.58
CA GLU A 284 5.25 8.23 -8.17
C GLU A 284 6.18 8.68 -7.03
N ASN A 285 7.29 7.95 -6.83
CA ASN A 285 8.13 8.09 -5.64
C ASN A 285 9.05 9.31 -5.66
N GLN A 286 9.39 9.85 -6.85
CA GLN A 286 10.22 11.04 -7.00
C GLN A 286 9.46 12.34 -6.68
N ARG A 287 8.12 12.29 -6.61
CA ARG A 287 7.26 13.46 -6.35
C ARG A 287 7.38 14.56 -7.42
N THR A 288 7.49 14.16 -8.67
CA THR A 288 7.54 15.08 -9.81
C THR A 288 6.19 15.68 -10.18
N GLY A 289 5.10 15.08 -9.67
CA GLY A 289 3.73 15.52 -9.97
C GLY A 289 2.68 14.60 -9.36
N THR A 290 1.82 14.07 -10.21
CA THR A 290 0.74 13.16 -9.82
C THR A 290 1.19 11.70 -9.78
N SER A 291 0.34 10.81 -9.29
CA SER A 291 0.56 9.36 -9.37
C SER A 291 0.53 8.89 -10.84
N LEU A 292 0.81 7.62 -11.07
CA LEU A 292 0.86 7.03 -12.40
C LEU A 292 -0.27 6.03 -12.59
N VAL A 293 -0.72 5.87 -13.83
CA VAL A 293 -1.69 4.86 -14.24
C VAL A 293 -1.26 4.19 -15.55
N MET A 294 -1.49 2.89 -15.65
CA MET A 294 -1.33 2.11 -16.89
C MET A 294 -2.48 1.09 -17.02
N PHE A 295 -2.69 0.61 -18.24
CA PHE A 295 -3.80 -0.26 -18.60
C PHE A 295 -3.36 -1.49 -19.37
N SER A 296 -4.11 -2.59 -19.24
CA SER A 296 -3.92 -3.82 -20.02
C SER A 296 -5.29 -4.33 -20.49
N ARG A 297 -5.39 -4.69 -21.78
CA ARG A 297 -6.59 -5.28 -22.39
C ARG A 297 -6.47 -6.76 -22.71
N ASP A 298 -5.37 -7.38 -22.32
CA ASP A 298 -5.03 -8.75 -22.63
C ASP A 298 -4.62 -9.56 -21.40
N GLU A 299 -5.27 -9.24 -20.26
CA GLU A 299 -5.06 -9.93 -18.97
C GLU A 299 -3.61 -9.82 -18.45
N GLY A 300 -3.01 -8.65 -18.62
CA GLY A 300 -1.66 -8.37 -18.13
C GLY A 300 -0.53 -8.91 -19.02
N LYS A 301 -0.80 -9.41 -20.21
CA LYS A 301 0.25 -9.84 -21.14
C LYS A 301 1.05 -8.64 -21.67
N THR A 302 0.35 -7.55 -21.94
CA THR A 302 0.95 -6.25 -22.29
C THR A 302 0.32 -5.12 -21.50
N TRP A 303 1.07 -4.06 -21.26
CA TRP A 303 0.63 -2.87 -20.54
C TRP A 303 0.92 -1.61 -21.34
N SER A 304 0.04 -0.62 -21.24
CA SER A 304 0.31 0.70 -21.79
C SER A 304 1.48 1.36 -21.07
N LYS A 305 2.10 2.35 -21.71
CA LYS A 305 3.07 3.21 -21.04
C LYS A 305 2.38 3.92 -19.85
N PRO A 306 3.02 3.99 -18.65
CA PRO A 306 2.50 4.76 -17.54
C PRO A 306 2.33 6.24 -17.88
N VAL A 307 1.18 6.80 -17.52
CA VAL A 307 0.86 8.22 -17.65
C VAL A 307 0.42 8.80 -16.31
N ASP A 308 0.38 10.12 -16.20
CA ASP A 308 -0.06 10.81 -14.99
C ASP A 308 -1.55 10.56 -14.70
N THR A 309 -1.89 10.37 -13.42
CA THR A 309 -3.29 10.31 -12.96
C THR A 309 -3.89 11.71 -12.90
N PRO A 310 -5.25 11.83 -12.84
CA PRO A 310 -5.87 13.06 -12.36
C PRO A 310 -5.31 13.49 -11.01
N TRP A 311 -5.26 14.81 -10.77
CA TRP A 311 -4.75 15.38 -9.52
C TRP A 311 -5.43 14.77 -8.28
N GLY A 312 -6.75 14.56 -8.35
CA GLY A 312 -7.55 14.00 -7.27
C GLY A 312 -7.09 12.63 -6.78
N LEU A 313 -6.51 11.81 -7.67
CA LEU A 313 -6.02 10.45 -7.40
C LEU A 313 -4.54 10.40 -6.99
N THR A 314 -3.90 11.54 -6.78
CA THR A 314 -2.48 11.55 -6.42
C THR A 314 -2.26 11.12 -4.99
N GLY A 315 -1.55 10.01 -4.82
CA GLY A 315 -1.25 9.44 -3.50
C GLY A 315 -0.31 8.25 -3.53
N ASP A 316 -0.11 7.68 -2.35
CA ASP A 316 0.72 6.51 -2.10
C ASP A 316 -0.15 5.33 -1.66
N ARG A 317 0.21 4.13 -2.11
CA ARG A 317 -0.43 2.88 -1.70
C ARG A 317 -1.95 2.92 -1.88
N HIS A 318 -2.40 3.07 -3.11
CA HIS A 318 -3.82 3.07 -3.44
C HIS A 318 -4.50 1.75 -3.06
N HIS A 319 -5.74 1.83 -2.61
CA HIS A 319 -6.65 0.71 -2.47
C HIS A 319 -8.07 1.18 -2.82
N GLY A 320 -8.86 0.38 -3.53
CA GLY A 320 -10.14 0.83 -4.05
C GLY A 320 -11.24 -0.22 -4.00
N ILE A 321 -12.47 0.26 -4.05
CA ILE A 321 -13.68 -0.53 -4.26
C ILE A 321 -14.53 0.12 -5.35
N ARG A 322 -15.33 -0.71 -6.03
CA ARG A 322 -16.41 -0.25 -6.88
C ARG A 322 -17.74 -0.33 -6.12
N LEU A 323 -18.47 0.77 -6.11
CA LEU A 323 -19.78 0.86 -5.50
C LEU A 323 -20.86 0.27 -6.43
N PRO A 324 -22.04 -0.11 -5.89
CA PRO A 324 -23.16 -0.60 -6.70
C PRO A 324 -23.67 0.40 -7.76
N ASP A 325 -23.49 1.70 -7.54
CA ASP A 325 -23.85 2.77 -8.49
C ASP A 325 -22.80 2.99 -9.60
N GLY A 326 -21.74 2.19 -9.62
CA GLY A 326 -20.67 2.21 -10.61
C GLY A 326 -19.52 3.16 -10.29
N ARG A 327 -19.62 4.00 -9.24
CA ARG A 327 -18.52 4.85 -8.81
C ARG A 327 -17.40 4.02 -8.17
N LEU A 328 -16.23 4.59 -8.19
CA LEU A 328 -15.03 4.09 -7.51
C LEU A 328 -14.78 4.93 -6.25
N VAL A 329 -14.44 4.27 -5.15
CA VAL A 329 -13.84 4.90 -3.98
C VAL A 329 -12.42 4.39 -3.88
N MET A 330 -11.44 5.30 -3.95
CA MET A 330 -10.00 5.00 -3.81
C MET A 330 -9.46 5.69 -2.57
N VAL A 331 -8.84 4.92 -1.67
CA VAL A 331 -8.17 5.49 -0.48
C VAL A 331 -6.66 5.37 -0.61
N PHE A 332 -5.95 6.37 -0.07
CA PHE A 332 -4.50 6.45 -0.16
C PHE A 332 -3.92 7.50 0.79
N ARG A 333 -2.61 7.41 1.05
CA ARG A 333 -1.86 8.50 1.65
C ARG A 333 -1.71 9.65 0.66
N ASN A 334 -2.18 10.83 1.03
CA ASN A 334 -2.07 12.00 0.18
C ASN A 334 -0.61 12.36 -0.13
N SER A 335 -0.30 12.54 -1.39
CA SER A 335 0.96 13.10 -1.86
C SER A 335 0.78 14.14 -2.97
N ALA A 336 -0.47 14.57 -3.19
CA ALA A 336 -0.79 15.52 -4.25
C ALA A 336 -0.05 16.85 -4.08
N PRO A 337 0.41 17.45 -5.17
CA PRO A 337 0.85 18.85 -5.17
C PRO A 337 -0.22 19.75 -4.57
N LEU A 338 0.18 20.82 -3.87
CA LEU A 338 -0.73 21.84 -3.35
C LEU A 338 -1.74 21.34 -2.29
N ALA A 339 -1.48 20.22 -1.65
CA ALA A 339 -2.36 19.66 -0.64
C ALA A 339 -1.61 19.19 0.62
N GLN A 340 -2.32 19.17 1.76
CA GLN A 340 -1.80 18.69 3.04
C GLN A 340 -1.79 17.15 3.10
N ALA A 341 -0.91 16.59 3.96
CA ALA A 341 -0.81 15.15 4.16
C ALA A 341 -1.96 14.65 5.03
N HIS A 342 -2.86 13.87 4.43
CA HIS A 342 -4.00 13.22 5.11
C HIS A 342 -4.24 11.84 4.50
N PHE A 343 -5.04 11.03 5.21
CA PHE A 343 -5.68 9.86 4.63
C PHE A 343 -6.87 10.31 3.80
N ILE A 344 -6.85 10.05 2.52
CA ILE A 344 -7.82 10.56 1.56
C ILE A 344 -8.66 9.44 0.98
N ALA A 345 -9.96 9.71 0.79
CA ALA A 345 -10.79 9.01 -0.17
C ALA A 345 -11.03 9.91 -1.40
N TRP A 346 -10.75 9.40 -2.58
CA TRP A 346 -11.21 9.95 -3.86
C TRP A 346 -12.45 9.20 -4.31
N VAL A 347 -13.46 9.93 -4.82
CA VAL A 347 -14.69 9.39 -5.38
C VAL A 347 -14.85 9.89 -6.81
N GLY A 348 -15.07 8.99 -7.74
CA GLY A 348 -15.27 9.31 -9.15
C GLY A 348 -15.64 8.06 -9.94
N THR A 349 -15.65 8.15 -11.27
CA THR A 349 -15.93 7.04 -12.16
C THR A 349 -14.64 6.48 -12.78
N TYR A 350 -14.73 5.28 -13.35
CA TYR A 350 -13.65 4.72 -14.15
C TYR A 350 -13.33 5.62 -15.37
N ASP A 351 -14.36 6.19 -15.97
CA ASP A 351 -14.21 7.12 -17.09
C ASP A 351 -13.54 8.43 -16.70
N ASP A 352 -13.73 8.90 -15.47
CA ASP A 352 -12.98 10.08 -14.96
C ASP A 352 -11.49 9.76 -14.89
N LEU A 353 -11.15 8.61 -14.30
CA LEU A 353 -9.76 8.16 -14.21
C LEU A 353 -9.13 8.04 -15.60
N LYS A 354 -9.82 7.37 -16.53
CA LYS A 354 -9.32 7.09 -17.87
C LYS A 354 -9.17 8.34 -18.75
N ALA A 355 -10.10 9.29 -18.59
CA ALA A 355 -10.09 10.56 -19.32
C ALA A 355 -9.26 11.67 -18.65
N GLY A 356 -8.60 11.38 -17.52
CA GLY A 356 -7.83 12.38 -16.79
C GLY A 356 -8.67 13.44 -16.08
N ARG A 357 -9.98 13.19 -15.85
CA ARG A 357 -10.87 14.12 -15.16
C ARG A 357 -10.73 14.05 -13.65
N PRO A 358 -10.97 15.15 -12.92
CA PRO A 358 -10.73 15.25 -11.47
C PRO A 358 -11.50 14.22 -10.62
N GLY A 359 -12.67 13.76 -11.06
CA GLY A 359 -13.63 13.01 -10.26
C GLY A 359 -14.66 13.92 -9.58
N GLN A 360 -15.32 13.42 -8.54
CA GLN A 360 -16.43 14.10 -7.86
C GLN A 360 -16.03 14.68 -6.50
N HIS A 361 -15.47 13.84 -5.63
CA HIS A 361 -15.14 14.22 -4.26
C HIS A 361 -13.71 13.82 -3.91
N ARG A 362 -13.13 14.62 -3.02
CA ARG A 362 -11.90 14.30 -2.32
C ARG A 362 -12.10 14.56 -0.84
N VAL A 363 -12.08 13.51 -0.04
CA VAL A 363 -12.48 13.52 1.37
C VAL A 363 -11.28 13.24 2.24
N SER A 364 -10.96 14.14 3.16
CA SER A 364 -10.02 13.89 4.25
C SER A 364 -10.70 13.00 5.29
N LEU A 365 -10.25 11.73 5.37
CA LEU A 365 -10.80 10.73 6.29
C LEU A 365 -10.14 10.80 7.67
N LEU A 366 -8.83 11.02 7.71
CA LEU A 366 -8.03 11.02 8.93
C LEU A 366 -6.79 11.90 8.76
N ARG A 367 -6.38 12.54 9.86
CA ARG A 367 -5.12 13.31 9.93
C ARG A 367 -4.05 12.49 10.65
N THR A 368 -2.79 12.86 10.47
CA THR A 368 -1.66 12.35 11.24
C THR A 368 -0.85 13.48 11.82
N PHE A 369 -0.19 13.22 12.94
CA PHE A 369 0.73 14.16 13.57
C PHE A 369 2.20 13.87 13.24
N LYS A 370 2.53 12.64 12.80
CA LYS A 370 3.91 12.26 12.44
C LYS A 370 3.96 11.36 11.21
N ASP A 371 3.38 10.15 11.29
CA ASP A 371 3.45 9.13 10.23
C ASP A 371 2.09 8.48 10.00
N GLY A 372 1.85 7.99 8.82
CA GLY A 372 0.60 7.30 8.45
C GLY A 372 0.48 6.95 6.99
N PHE A 373 -0.41 6.22 6.70
CA PHE A 373 -1.56 5.94 5.88
C PHE A 373 -1.26 4.94 4.76
N TYR A 374 -1.05 3.66 5.12
CA TYR A 374 -1.23 2.55 4.17
C TYR A 374 -2.58 1.90 4.44
N PRO A 375 -3.42 1.67 3.43
CA PRO A 375 -4.82 1.35 3.65
C PRO A 375 -5.24 -0.10 3.39
N GLY A 376 -6.36 -0.47 4.02
CA GLY A 376 -7.32 -1.45 3.57
C GLY A 376 -8.70 -0.79 3.38
N LEU A 377 -9.55 -1.34 2.51
CA LEU A 377 -10.86 -0.76 2.21
C LEU A 377 -11.87 -1.85 1.89
N HIS A 378 -13.04 -1.79 2.53
CA HIS A 378 -14.14 -2.71 2.29
C HIS A 378 -15.47 -1.99 2.35
N GLN A 379 -16.47 -2.49 1.61
CA GLN A 379 -17.86 -2.07 1.72
C GLN A 379 -18.67 -3.21 2.34
N LEU A 380 -19.41 -2.91 3.40
CA LEU A 380 -20.34 -3.81 4.04
C LEU A 380 -21.67 -3.86 3.27
N PRO A 381 -22.49 -4.90 3.46
CA PRO A 381 -23.79 -5.03 2.77
C PRO A 381 -24.77 -3.88 3.04
N ASP A 382 -24.66 -3.19 4.18
CA ASP A 382 -25.47 -2.02 4.52
C ASP A 382 -24.99 -0.71 3.85
N GLY A 383 -23.96 -0.80 3.00
CA GLY A 383 -23.33 0.33 2.31
C GLY A 383 -22.26 1.07 3.11
N THR A 384 -22.02 0.69 4.38
CA THR A 384 -20.93 1.27 5.17
C THR A 384 -19.58 0.93 4.54
N ILE A 385 -18.74 1.94 4.35
CA ILE A 385 -17.36 1.81 3.91
C ILE A 385 -16.46 1.82 5.14
N VAL A 386 -15.57 0.83 5.24
CA VAL A 386 -14.57 0.67 6.30
C VAL A 386 -13.19 0.88 5.70
N ALA A 387 -12.59 2.03 5.95
CA ALA A 387 -11.24 2.40 5.48
C ALA A 387 -10.27 2.30 6.65
N THR A 388 -9.42 1.28 6.65
CA THR A 388 -8.47 1.01 7.74
C THR A 388 -7.08 1.50 7.37
N THR A 389 -6.40 2.15 8.31
CA THR A 389 -5.04 2.67 8.10
C THR A 389 -4.26 2.75 9.41
N TYR A 390 -3.01 3.21 9.36
CA TYR A 390 -2.24 3.56 10.56
C TYR A 390 -1.99 5.06 10.63
N THR A 391 -1.83 5.58 11.84
CA THR A 391 -1.57 7.00 12.06
C THR A 391 -1.00 7.26 13.46
N THR A 392 -0.19 8.29 13.60
CA THR A 392 -0.02 8.97 14.89
C THR A 392 -1.29 9.78 15.14
N TYR A 393 -2.19 9.24 15.97
CA TYR A 393 -3.58 9.71 16.08
C TYR A 393 -3.71 11.00 16.90
N ALA A 394 -2.88 11.16 17.92
CA ALA A 394 -2.81 12.37 18.75
C ALA A 394 -1.35 12.89 18.81
N PRO A 395 -1.15 14.19 19.11
CA PRO A 395 0.19 14.79 19.20
C PRO A 395 1.12 14.07 20.18
N ASP A 396 0.56 13.59 21.29
CA ASP A 396 1.29 12.97 22.41
C ASP A 396 1.38 11.44 22.29
N ASP A 397 0.84 10.84 21.21
CA ASP A 397 0.92 9.40 21.00
C ASP A 397 2.37 8.96 20.89
N GLY A 398 2.76 7.99 21.72
CA GLY A 398 4.11 7.41 21.73
C GLY A 398 4.40 6.51 20.52
N GLY A 399 3.36 6.05 19.81
CA GLY A 399 3.44 5.20 18.62
C GLY A 399 2.24 5.37 17.73
N CYS A 400 2.32 4.85 16.49
CA CYS A 400 1.18 4.83 15.58
C CYS A 400 0.15 3.78 16.01
N SER A 401 -1.12 4.11 15.81
CA SER A 401 -2.29 3.24 15.99
C SER A 401 -2.79 2.73 14.64
N ILE A 402 -3.46 1.57 14.63
CA ILE A 402 -4.29 1.14 13.49
C ILE A 402 -5.72 1.61 13.76
N VAL A 403 -6.26 2.39 12.82
CA VAL A 403 -7.57 3.02 12.93
C VAL A 403 -8.39 2.75 11.67
N SER A 404 -9.64 2.38 11.84
CA SER A 404 -10.62 2.34 10.75
C SER A 404 -11.49 3.58 10.80
N VAL A 405 -11.76 4.19 9.64
CA VAL A 405 -12.75 5.25 9.48
C VAL A 405 -13.97 4.67 8.79
N ARG A 406 -15.15 4.88 9.35
CA ARG A 406 -16.42 4.35 8.85
C ARG A 406 -17.28 5.47 8.30
N PHE A 407 -17.73 5.36 7.06
CA PHE A 407 -18.56 6.36 6.39
C PHE A 407 -19.44 5.71 5.31
N ARG A 408 -20.44 6.45 4.86
CA ARG A 408 -21.31 6.06 3.75
C ARG A 408 -21.18 7.08 2.62
N ILE A 409 -21.32 6.63 1.39
CA ILE A 409 -21.15 7.52 0.24
C ILE A 409 -22.31 8.52 0.10
N ASP A 410 -23.53 8.13 0.49
CA ASP A 410 -24.70 9.01 0.53
C ASP A 410 -24.54 10.18 1.53
N GLU A 411 -23.85 9.95 2.67
CA GLU A 411 -23.48 11.01 3.61
C GLU A 411 -22.48 11.99 2.99
N ILE A 412 -21.48 11.48 2.27
CA ILE A 412 -20.50 12.30 1.54
C ILE A 412 -21.17 13.15 0.47
N ASP A 413 -22.09 12.57 -0.31
CA ASP A 413 -22.87 13.28 -1.32
C ASP A 413 -23.72 14.40 -0.68
N ALA A 414 -24.37 14.13 0.45
CA ALA A 414 -25.15 15.12 1.20
C ALA A 414 -24.27 16.26 1.74
N LEU A 415 -23.07 15.97 2.27
CA LEU A 415 -22.11 16.98 2.69
C LEU A 415 -21.65 17.86 1.51
N ALA A 416 -21.33 17.25 0.36
CA ALA A 416 -20.94 17.97 -0.82
C ALA A 416 -22.06 18.90 -1.35
N ALA A 417 -23.30 18.44 -1.33
CA ALA A 417 -24.44 19.25 -1.72
C ALA A 417 -24.67 20.47 -0.81
N ARG A 418 -24.40 20.32 0.49
CA ARG A 418 -24.49 21.44 1.45
C ARG A 418 -23.38 22.45 1.28
N ALA A 419 -22.16 21.99 1.00
CA ALA A 419 -20.99 22.86 0.83
C ALA A 419 -21.03 23.73 -0.45
N ARG A 420 -21.90 23.38 -1.42
CA ARG A 420 -22.12 24.12 -2.67
C ARG A 420 -23.22 25.20 -2.58
N ARG A 421 -23.99 25.20 -1.49
CA ARG A 421 -25.03 26.21 -1.19
C ARG A 421 -24.44 27.38 -0.39
#